data_002e391437fce1cd130f75541d9f9eba
#
_entry.id   002e391437fce1cd130f75541d9f9eba
#
_cell.length_a   1.000
_cell.length_b   1.000
_cell.length_c   1.000
_cell.angle_alpha   90.00
_cell.angle_beta   90.00
_cell.angle_gamma   90.00
#
_symmetry.space_group_name_H-M   'P 1'
#
loop_
_entity.id
_entity.type
_entity.pdbx_description
1 polymer ?
#
loop_
_entity_poly.entity_id
_entity_poly.type
_entity_poly.pdbx_seq_one_letter_code
_entity_poly.pdbx_strand_id
1 'polypeptide(L)'
;GLLWGFMWLKEGVINHLLVDVLGLLPQKPHWLIGPLTFVAIVLPTVWRSWPFVMVTYLAALQTIPQELYEAAKVDGATPWQRFRFVTWPMLRPVTAVLLLYGLLGTMYSFNIVYMMFGHGAGYPGEWGDLLMTNLFRNTFGLWNFGLGAAASTLYMLLSLGLILFWYRVFREDLRAR
;
A
#
# COMPACT_ATOMS: atom_id res chain seq x y z
N GLY A 1 10.31 -5.21 7.50
CA GLY A 1 10.48 -6.46 6.69
C GLY A 1 10.92 -7.63 7.56
N LEU A 2 12.11 -7.58 8.17
CA LEU A 2 12.68 -8.72 8.93
C LEU A 2 11.75 -9.27 10.01
N LEU A 3 11.26 -8.44 10.91
CA LEU A 3 10.36 -8.88 11.98
C LEU A 3 9.11 -9.59 11.43
N TRP A 4 8.51 -9.04 10.38
CA TRP A 4 7.39 -9.69 9.71
C TRP A 4 7.77 -11.03 9.09
N GLY A 5 8.97 -11.15 8.51
CA GLY A 5 9.49 -12.42 8.01
C GLY A 5 9.52 -13.49 9.10
N PHE A 6 10.03 -13.16 10.28
CA PHE A 6 10.03 -14.07 11.44
C PHE A 6 8.62 -14.38 11.95
N MET A 7 7.72 -13.40 11.98
CA MET A 7 6.34 -13.61 12.44
C MET A 7 5.56 -14.56 11.52
N TRP A 8 5.87 -14.57 10.22
CA TRP A 8 5.23 -15.42 9.21
C TRP A 8 5.83 -16.83 9.08
N LEU A 9 6.89 -17.15 9.82
CA LEU A 9 7.44 -18.50 9.81
C LEU A 9 6.39 -19.53 10.33
N LYS A 10 6.57 -20.79 9.99
CA LYS A 10 5.67 -21.87 10.41
C LYS A 10 5.53 -21.92 11.93
N GLU A 11 6.64 -21.74 12.66
CA GLU A 11 6.68 -21.67 14.14
C GLU A 11 6.66 -20.22 14.66
N GLY A 12 6.26 -19.27 13.79
CA GLY A 12 6.18 -17.85 14.14
C GLY A 12 4.95 -17.50 14.94
N VAL A 13 4.96 -16.29 15.50
CA VAL A 13 3.92 -15.78 16.42
C VAL A 13 2.53 -15.82 15.80
N ILE A 14 2.39 -15.55 14.51
CA ILE A 14 1.08 -15.52 13.84
C ILE A 14 0.45 -16.92 13.84
N ASN A 15 1.20 -17.96 13.50
CA ASN A 15 0.70 -19.32 13.55
C ASN A 15 0.44 -19.79 14.99
N HIS A 16 1.30 -19.39 15.92
CA HIS A 16 1.06 -19.69 17.34
C HIS A 16 -0.27 -19.09 17.82
N LEU A 17 -0.54 -17.82 17.48
CA LEU A 17 -1.80 -17.20 17.86
C LEU A 17 -3.01 -17.81 17.15
N LEU A 18 -2.94 -18.07 15.85
CA LEU A 18 -4.10 -18.53 15.06
C LEU A 18 -4.42 -20.00 15.30
N VAL A 19 -3.42 -20.83 15.54
CA VAL A 19 -3.59 -22.29 15.69
C VAL A 19 -3.60 -22.70 17.17
N ASP A 20 -2.53 -22.34 17.90
CA ASP A 20 -2.30 -22.87 19.23
C ASP A 20 -3.13 -22.13 20.30
N VAL A 21 -3.35 -20.80 20.16
CA VAL A 21 -4.08 -19.99 21.15
C VAL A 21 -5.57 -19.85 20.80
N LEU A 22 -5.88 -19.43 19.56
CA LEU A 22 -7.25 -19.12 19.16
C LEU A 22 -7.99 -20.31 18.52
N GLY A 23 -7.27 -21.34 18.09
CA GLY A 23 -7.87 -22.53 17.46
C GLY A 23 -8.63 -22.24 16.16
N LEU A 24 -8.33 -21.10 15.49
CA LEU A 24 -9.04 -20.67 14.29
C LEU A 24 -8.66 -21.48 13.06
N LEU A 25 -7.49 -22.08 13.05
CA LEU A 25 -7.00 -22.89 11.93
C LEU A 25 -6.62 -24.29 12.44
N PRO A 26 -6.93 -25.35 11.66
CA PRO A 26 -6.63 -26.73 12.07
C PRO A 26 -5.13 -27.07 11.97
N GLN A 27 -4.38 -26.33 11.16
CA GLN A 27 -2.94 -26.55 10.91
C GLN A 27 -2.22 -25.22 10.70
N LYS A 28 -0.90 -25.22 10.98
CA LYS A 28 -0.03 -24.07 10.76
C LYS A 28 0.25 -23.87 9.25
N PRO A 29 -0.32 -22.87 8.60
CA PRO A 29 -0.07 -22.61 7.18
C PRO A 29 1.35 -22.09 6.92
N HIS A 30 1.83 -22.29 5.71
CA HIS A 30 3.07 -21.72 5.21
C HIS A 30 2.78 -20.37 4.54
N TRP A 31 2.86 -19.28 5.29
CA TRP A 31 2.52 -17.93 4.81
C TRP A 31 3.47 -17.40 3.73
N LEU A 32 4.73 -17.83 3.74
CA LEU A 32 5.76 -17.36 2.81
C LEU A 32 5.90 -18.24 1.57
N ILE A 33 4.99 -19.20 1.36
CA ILE A 33 5.00 -20.12 0.23
C ILE A 33 3.59 -20.19 -0.38
N GLY A 34 3.52 -20.10 -1.70
CA GLY A 34 2.27 -20.21 -2.46
C GLY A 34 1.36 -18.98 -2.32
N PRO A 35 0.03 -19.13 -2.50
CA PRO A 35 -0.90 -18.00 -2.56
C PRO A 35 -0.95 -17.14 -1.31
N LEU A 36 -0.66 -17.70 -0.14
CA LEU A 36 -0.64 -16.97 1.13
C LEU A 36 0.48 -15.94 1.21
N THR A 37 1.51 -16.07 0.39
CA THR A 37 2.60 -15.07 0.28
C THR A 37 2.06 -13.69 -0.08
N PHE A 38 1.03 -13.61 -0.90
CA PHE A 38 0.37 -12.34 -1.20
C PHE A 38 -0.14 -11.64 0.07
N VAL A 39 -0.86 -12.38 0.92
CA VAL A 39 -1.36 -11.85 2.21
C VAL A 39 -0.21 -11.44 3.12
N ALA A 40 0.83 -12.28 3.19
CA ALA A 40 2.01 -12.02 4.00
C ALA A 40 2.78 -10.76 3.59
N ILE A 41 2.70 -10.33 2.34
CA ILE A 41 3.32 -9.10 1.85
C ILE A 41 2.36 -7.89 2.02
N VAL A 42 1.09 -8.07 1.68
CA VAL A 42 0.11 -6.98 1.71
C VAL A 42 -0.13 -6.47 3.12
N LEU A 43 -0.31 -7.35 4.09
CA LEU A 43 -0.65 -6.96 5.46
C LEU A 43 0.42 -6.07 6.12
N PRO A 44 1.73 -6.41 6.07
CA PRO A 44 2.78 -5.53 6.57
C PRO A 44 2.90 -4.22 5.78
N THR A 45 2.60 -4.24 4.49
CA THR A 45 2.63 -3.03 3.65
C THR A 45 1.55 -2.05 4.06
N VAL A 46 0.33 -2.54 4.28
CA VAL A 46 -0.79 -1.74 4.80
C VAL A 46 -0.48 -1.24 6.22
N TRP A 47 -0.01 -2.13 7.10
CA TRP A 47 0.38 -1.76 8.47
C TRP A 47 1.40 -0.61 8.50
N ARG A 48 2.39 -0.65 7.62
CA ARG A 48 3.43 0.38 7.53
C ARG A 48 2.90 1.73 7.07
N SER A 49 1.95 1.74 6.12
CA SER A 49 1.43 2.98 5.52
C SER A 49 0.28 3.59 6.32
N TRP A 50 -0.46 2.79 7.07
CA TRP A 50 -1.65 3.20 7.80
C TRP A 50 -1.44 4.42 8.71
N PRO A 51 -0.39 4.50 9.56
CA PRO A 51 -0.23 5.64 10.47
C PRO A 51 -0.08 6.97 9.74
N PHE A 52 0.69 6.98 8.65
CA PHE A 52 0.88 8.19 7.83
C PHE A 52 -0.43 8.66 7.20
N VAL A 53 -1.17 7.73 6.61
CA VAL A 53 -2.47 8.01 5.98
C VAL A 53 -3.46 8.54 7.02
N MET A 54 -3.52 7.90 8.18
CA MET A 54 -4.41 8.29 9.27
C MET A 54 -4.12 9.72 9.77
N VAL A 55 -2.84 10.03 10.06
CA VAL A 55 -2.45 11.36 10.55
C VAL A 55 -2.72 12.43 9.49
N THR A 56 -2.47 12.13 8.23
CA THR A 56 -2.72 13.08 7.13
C THR A 56 -4.21 13.38 6.98
N TYR A 57 -5.08 12.36 7.05
CA TYR A 57 -6.53 12.61 7.03
C TYR A 57 -7.01 13.32 8.28
N LEU A 58 -6.47 13.01 9.46
CA LEU A 58 -6.83 13.69 10.69
C LEU A 58 -6.50 15.19 10.61
N ALA A 59 -5.31 15.52 10.12
CA ALA A 59 -4.91 16.91 9.90
C ALA A 59 -5.83 17.60 8.87
N ALA A 60 -6.16 16.94 7.77
CA ALA A 60 -7.05 17.49 6.77
C ALA A 60 -8.48 17.72 7.29
N LEU A 61 -9.00 16.81 8.10
CA LEU A 61 -10.32 16.96 8.74
C LEU A 61 -10.37 18.18 9.66
N GLN A 62 -9.28 18.50 10.37
CA GLN A 62 -9.20 19.66 11.25
C GLN A 62 -9.19 21.00 10.51
N THR A 63 -8.86 21.01 9.22
CA THR A 63 -8.89 22.24 8.40
C THR A 63 -10.28 22.58 7.86
N ILE A 64 -11.25 21.69 7.98
CA ILE A 64 -12.62 21.93 7.50
C ILE A 64 -13.32 22.90 8.48
N PRO A 65 -13.80 24.08 8.01
CA PRO A 65 -14.49 25.03 8.86
C PRO A 65 -15.76 24.42 9.49
N GLN A 66 -15.90 24.59 10.79
CA GLN A 66 -17.05 24.05 11.54
C GLN A 66 -18.37 24.66 11.08
N GLU A 67 -18.33 25.90 10.61
CA GLU A 67 -19.48 26.62 10.06
C GLU A 67 -20.19 25.85 8.94
N LEU A 68 -19.44 25.14 8.10
CA LEU A 68 -20.02 24.30 7.04
C LEU A 68 -20.86 23.16 7.58
N TYR A 69 -20.45 22.57 8.68
CA TYR A 69 -21.21 21.52 9.36
C TYR A 69 -22.45 22.07 10.08
N GLU A 70 -22.34 23.27 10.65
CA GLU A 70 -23.44 23.95 11.32
C GLU A 70 -24.51 24.38 10.31
N ALA A 71 -24.11 24.98 9.19
CA ALA A 71 -25.02 25.32 8.09
C ALA A 71 -25.76 24.07 7.57
N ALA A 72 -25.03 23.00 7.32
CA ALA A 72 -25.64 21.74 6.86
C ALA A 72 -26.60 21.13 7.91
N LYS A 73 -26.37 21.36 9.22
CA LYS A 73 -27.31 20.94 10.28
C LYS A 73 -28.59 21.77 10.25
N VAL A 74 -28.47 23.07 10.06
CA VAL A 74 -29.63 23.97 9.95
C VAL A 74 -30.51 23.60 8.74
N ASP A 75 -29.86 23.19 7.63
CA ASP A 75 -30.54 22.68 6.43
C ASP A 75 -31.14 21.27 6.62
N GLY A 76 -31.03 20.67 7.81
CA GLY A 76 -31.58 19.35 8.12
C GLY A 76 -30.78 18.18 7.54
N ALA A 77 -29.52 18.38 7.14
CA ALA A 77 -28.69 17.32 6.55
C ALA A 77 -28.38 16.22 7.56
N THR A 78 -28.61 14.97 7.14
CA THR A 78 -28.24 13.79 7.92
C THR A 78 -26.71 13.63 8.02
N PRO A 79 -26.16 12.82 8.96
CA PRO A 79 -24.72 12.58 9.07
C PRO A 79 -24.09 12.08 7.76
N TRP A 80 -24.78 11.23 7.00
CA TRP A 80 -24.33 10.73 5.71
C TRP A 80 -24.30 11.84 4.64
N GLN A 81 -25.31 12.71 4.61
CA GLN A 81 -25.32 13.86 3.70
C GLN A 81 -24.20 14.83 4.00
N ARG A 82 -23.91 15.13 5.29
CA ARG A 82 -22.78 15.95 5.70
C ARG A 82 -21.45 15.34 5.27
N PHE A 83 -21.29 14.03 5.47
CA PHE A 83 -20.09 13.34 4.98
C PHE A 83 -19.96 13.45 3.45
N ARG A 84 -21.04 13.17 2.71
CA ARG A 84 -21.02 13.11 1.25
C ARG A 84 -20.86 14.46 0.56
N PHE A 85 -21.43 15.52 1.14
CA PHE A 85 -21.51 16.84 0.51
C PHE A 85 -20.57 17.89 1.14
N VAL A 86 -20.10 17.69 2.37
CA VAL A 86 -19.15 18.60 3.04
C VAL A 86 -17.79 17.92 3.20
N THR A 87 -17.71 16.84 3.98
CA THR A 87 -16.44 16.21 4.35
C THR A 87 -15.70 15.65 3.13
N TRP A 88 -16.35 14.82 2.35
CA TRP A 88 -15.74 14.14 1.22
C TRP A 88 -15.19 15.10 0.15
N PRO A 89 -15.93 16.12 -0.32
CA PRO A 89 -15.40 17.09 -1.27
C PRO A 89 -14.16 17.85 -0.76
N MET A 90 -14.17 18.22 0.53
CA MET A 90 -13.04 18.90 1.16
C MET A 90 -11.79 18.01 1.31
N LEU A 91 -11.98 16.70 1.44
CA LEU A 91 -10.89 15.73 1.53
C LEU A 91 -10.36 15.26 0.17
N ARG A 92 -11.05 15.51 -0.94
CA ARG A 92 -10.65 15.03 -2.27
C ARG A 92 -9.23 15.43 -2.67
N PRO A 93 -8.76 16.68 -2.46
CA PRO A 93 -7.39 17.06 -2.80
C PRO A 93 -6.35 16.24 -2.01
N VAL A 94 -6.57 16.06 -0.72
CA VAL A 94 -5.69 15.26 0.16
C VAL A 94 -5.72 13.79 -0.26
N THR A 95 -6.90 13.26 -0.55
CA THR A 95 -7.08 11.90 -1.05
C THR A 95 -6.32 11.69 -2.37
N ALA A 96 -6.38 12.66 -3.28
CA ALA A 96 -5.64 12.60 -4.54
C ALA A 96 -4.13 12.48 -4.31
N VAL A 97 -3.56 13.28 -3.41
CA VAL A 97 -2.13 13.23 -3.07
C VAL A 97 -1.76 11.90 -2.40
N LEU A 98 -2.58 11.42 -1.45
CA LEU A 98 -2.35 10.13 -0.79
C LEU A 98 -2.45 8.94 -1.75
N LEU A 99 -3.35 8.99 -2.72
CA LEU A 99 -3.46 7.96 -3.76
C LEU A 99 -2.22 7.94 -4.67
N LEU A 100 -1.70 9.10 -5.06
CA LEU A 100 -0.46 9.17 -5.83
C LEU A 100 0.72 8.62 -5.03
N TYR A 101 0.84 9.04 -3.76
CA TYR A 101 1.89 8.56 -2.87
C TYR A 101 1.81 7.03 -2.68
N GLY A 102 0.61 6.50 -2.43
CA GLY A 102 0.36 5.07 -2.30
C GLY A 102 0.68 4.31 -3.59
N LEU A 103 0.25 4.82 -4.74
CA LEU A 103 0.52 4.22 -6.04
C LEU A 103 2.03 4.10 -6.30
N LEU A 104 2.77 5.21 -6.15
CA LEU A 104 4.22 5.20 -6.32
C LEU A 104 4.92 4.34 -5.27
N GLY A 105 4.48 4.44 -4.00
CA GLY A 105 5.03 3.64 -2.90
C GLY A 105 4.87 2.14 -3.09
N THR A 106 3.76 1.69 -3.66
CA THR A 106 3.55 0.26 -3.98
C THR A 106 4.35 -0.18 -5.19
N MET A 107 4.47 0.66 -6.21
CA MET A 107 5.30 0.36 -7.38
C MET A 107 6.78 0.16 -6.99
N TYR A 108 7.32 0.99 -6.10
CA TYR A 108 8.68 0.87 -5.59
C TYR A 108 8.81 -0.02 -4.35
N SER A 109 7.83 -0.91 -4.10
CA SER A 109 7.82 -1.78 -2.92
C SER A 109 8.79 -2.94 -3.07
N PHE A 110 10.08 -2.66 -2.95
CA PHE A 110 11.18 -3.64 -2.99
C PHE A 110 11.58 -4.11 -1.58
N ASN A 111 11.79 -3.16 -0.69
CA ASN A 111 12.44 -3.41 0.59
C ASN A 111 11.71 -4.42 1.49
N ILE A 112 10.38 -4.43 1.47
CA ILE A 112 9.62 -5.32 2.34
C ILE A 112 9.83 -6.79 1.95
N VAL A 113 9.73 -7.08 0.65
CA VAL A 113 9.94 -8.43 0.12
C VAL A 113 11.39 -8.84 0.27
N TYR A 114 12.32 -7.97 -0.11
CA TYR A 114 13.74 -8.23 0.01
C TYR A 114 14.16 -8.62 1.44
N MET A 115 13.66 -7.89 2.45
CA MET A 115 13.96 -8.19 3.85
C MET A 115 13.21 -9.40 4.40
N MET A 116 11.99 -9.68 3.93
CA MET A 116 11.21 -10.83 4.40
C MET A 116 11.78 -12.16 3.91
N PHE A 117 12.34 -12.17 2.71
CA PHE A 117 12.89 -13.39 2.07
C PHE A 117 14.42 -13.45 2.11
N GLY A 118 14.99 -13.15 3.27
CA GLY A 118 16.41 -13.40 3.56
C GLY A 118 17.38 -12.49 2.83
N HIS A 119 17.13 -11.18 2.80
CA HIS A 119 17.98 -10.19 2.15
C HIS A 119 18.25 -10.46 0.66
N GLY A 120 17.23 -10.97 -0.05
CA GLY A 120 17.34 -11.30 -1.47
C GLY A 120 18.00 -12.64 -1.77
N ALA A 121 18.43 -13.38 -0.74
CA ALA A 121 18.92 -14.75 -0.92
C ALA A 121 17.80 -15.77 -1.17
N GLY A 122 16.57 -15.45 -0.73
CA GLY A 122 15.40 -16.27 -0.94
C GLY A 122 14.55 -15.75 -2.10
N TYR A 123 14.07 -16.66 -2.93
CA TYR A 123 13.07 -16.38 -3.95
C TYR A 123 11.67 -16.39 -3.32
N PRO A 124 10.89 -15.31 -3.42
CA PRO A 124 9.57 -15.25 -2.78
C PRO A 124 8.50 -16.10 -3.48
N GLY A 125 8.87 -16.89 -4.48
CA GLY A 125 7.94 -17.64 -5.31
C GLY A 125 7.14 -16.74 -6.27
N GLU A 126 6.34 -17.34 -7.13
CA GLU A 126 5.54 -16.62 -8.14
C GLU A 126 4.54 -15.64 -7.51
N TRP A 127 4.03 -15.95 -6.33
CA TRP A 127 3.04 -15.14 -5.62
C TRP A 127 3.61 -13.94 -4.86
N GLY A 128 4.93 -13.91 -4.67
CA GLY A 128 5.61 -12.82 -3.96
C GLY A 128 6.62 -12.06 -4.80
N ASP A 129 6.83 -12.47 -6.06
CA ASP A 129 7.80 -11.83 -6.94
C ASP A 129 7.23 -10.54 -7.55
N LEU A 130 7.55 -9.43 -6.92
CA LEU A 130 7.16 -8.11 -7.39
C LEU A 130 8.05 -7.71 -8.58
N LEU A 131 7.53 -6.78 -9.39
CA LEU A 131 8.26 -6.26 -10.55
C LEU A 131 9.66 -5.74 -10.18
N MET A 132 9.76 -5.00 -9.07
CA MET A 132 11.06 -4.48 -8.59
C MET A 132 11.99 -5.56 -8.05
N THR A 133 11.47 -6.61 -7.40
CA THR A 133 12.31 -7.74 -6.94
C THR A 133 12.80 -8.56 -8.11
N ASN A 134 11.94 -8.79 -9.10
CA ASN A 134 12.28 -9.47 -10.33
C ASN A 134 13.37 -8.71 -11.11
N LEU A 135 13.18 -7.40 -11.27
CA LEU A 135 14.14 -6.52 -11.94
C LEU A 135 15.50 -6.55 -11.23
N PHE A 136 15.50 -6.41 -9.90
CA PHE A 136 16.74 -6.45 -9.10
C PHE A 136 17.46 -7.79 -9.25
N ARG A 137 16.74 -8.91 -9.15
CA ARG A 137 17.29 -10.24 -9.28
C ARG A 137 17.91 -10.46 -10.67
N ASN A 138 17.22 -10.09 -11.74
CA ASN A 138 17.74 -10.26 -13.10
C ASN A 138 18.93 -9.35 -13.38
N THR A 139 18.90 -8.10 -12.90
CA THR A 139 19.98 -7.14 -13.16
C THR A 139 21.23 -7.46 -12.35
N PHE A 140 21.10 -7.58 -11.02
CA PHE A 140 22.25 -7.70 -10.10
C PHE A 140 22.51 -9.14 -9.67
N GLY A 141 21.49 -9.99 -9.60
CA GLY A 141 21.66 -11.41 -9.26
C GLY A 141 22.19 -12.24 -10.42
N LEU A 142 21.67 -12.00 -11.61
CA LEU A 142 22.05 -12.73 -12.83
C LEU A 142 22.99 -11.94 -13.76
N TRP A 143 23.44 -10.75 -13.34
CA TRP A 143 24.36 -9.88 -14.10
C TRP A 143 23.85 -9.51 -15.50
N ASN A 144 22.54 -9.56 -15.73
CA ASN A 144 21.93 -9.26 -17.01
C ASN A 144 21.55 -7.78 -17.10
N PHE A 145 22.55 -6.90 -17.19
CA PHE A 145 22.36 -5.45 -17.20
C PHE A 145 21.54 -4.96 -18.40
N GLY A 146 21.65 -5.63 -19.56
CA GLY A 146 20.86 -5.25 -20.73
C GLY A 146 19.36 -5.44 -20.51
N LEU A 147 18.96 -6.60 -19.97
CA LEU A 147 17.58 -6.86 -19.59
C LEU A 147 17.10 -5.91 -18.50
N GLY A 148 17.95 -5.69 -17.48
CA GLY A 148 17.66 -4.77 -16.39
C GLY A 148 17.40 -3.34 -16.86
N ALA A 149 18.24 -2.82 -17.76
CA ALA A 149 18.07 -1.49 -18.34
C ALA A 149 16.79 -1.37 -19.16
N ALA A 150 16.49 -2.36 -20.02
CA ALA A 150 15.27 -2.39 -20.82
C ALA A 150 14.02 -2.44 -19.92
N ALA A 151 14.00 -3.35 -18.93
CA ALA A 151 12.88 -3.48 -18.00
C ALA A 151 12.69 -2.20 -17.15
N SER A 152 13.77 -1.57 -16.68
CA SER A 152 13.72 -0.30 -15.95
C SER A 152 13.13 0.83 -16.81
N THR A 153 13.48 0.89 -18.09
CA THR A 153 12.93 1.87 -19.03
C THR A 153 11.43 1.67 -19.22
N LEU A 154 10.99 0.43 -19.44
CA LEU A 154 9.56 0.10 -19.55
C LEU A 154 8.81 0.44 -18.26
N TYR A 155 9.40 0.14 -17.11
CA TYR A 155 8.82 0.48 -15.82
C TYR A 155 8.69 1.98 -15.59
N MET A 156 9.70 2.76 -16.00
CA MET A 156 9.65 4.22 -15.96
C MET A 156 8.52 4.76 -16.84
N LEU A 157 8.37 4.25 -18.06
CA LEU A 157 7.30 4.67 -18.97
C LEU A 157 5.91 4.31 -18.42
N LEU A 158 5.76 3.12 -17.84
CA LEU A 158 4.54 2.72 -17.16
C LEU A 158 4.20 3.65 -15.99
N SER A 159 5.19 3.95 -15.15
CA SER A 159 5.04 4.87 -14.01
C SER A 159 4.63 6.27 -14.47
N LEU A 160 5.26 6.78 -15.51
CA LEU A 160 4.92 8.08 -16.12
C LEU A 160 3.48 8.07 -16.65
N GLY A 161 3.08 7.02 -17.34
CA GLY A 161 1.71 6.84 -17.84
C GLY A 161 0.68 6.86 -16.70
N LEU A 162 0.95 6.16 -15.61
CA LEU A 162 0.08 6.16 -14.42
C LEU A 162 0.01 7.52 -13.74
N ILE A 163 1.13 8.24 -13.63
CA ILE A 163 1.16 9.61 -13.08
C ILE A 163 0.34 10.56 -13.95
N LEU A 164 0.50 10.49 -15.28
CA LEU A 164 -0.25 11.31 -16.21
C LEU A 164 -1.75 11.01 -16.17
N PHE A 165 -2.11 9.73 -16.09
CA PHE A 165 -3.49 9.28 -15.90
C PHE A 165 -4.08 9.83 -14.59
N TRP A 166 -3.36 9.64 -13.47
CA TRP A 166 -3.75 10.18 -12.18
C TRP A 166 -3.93 11.70 -12.22
N TYR A 167 -2.98 12.43 -12.80
CA TYR A 167 -3.06 13.88 -12.94
C TYR A 167 -4.30 14.30 -13.75
N ARG A 168 -4.61 13.57 -14.82
CA ARG A 168 -5.77 13.86 -15.65
C ARG A 168 -7.10 13.68 -14.89
N VAL A 169 -7.16 12.70 -14.00
CA VAL A 169 -8.34 12.41 -13.17
C VAL A 169 -8.51 13.45 -12.05
N PHE A 170 -7.43 13.83 -11.39
CA PHE A 170 -7.49 14.66 -10.18
C PHE A 170 -7.10 16.12 -10.37
N ARG A 171 -6.79 16.56 -11.58
CA ARG A 171 -6.34 17.94 -11.84
C ARG A 171 -7.31 19.02 -11.37
N GLU A 172 -8.60 18.76 -11.39
CA GLU A 172 -9.64 19.72 -10.96
C GLU A 172 -9.66 19.84 -9.43
N ASP A 173 -9.54 18.72 -8.73
CA ASP A 173 -9.48 18.69 -7.26
C ASP A 173 -8.22 19.41 -6.71
N LEU A 174 -7.13 19.42 -7.48
CA LEU A 174 -5.90 20.11 -7.12
C LEU A 174 -5.91 21.61 -7.43
N ARG A 175 -6.78 22.06 -8.35
CA ARG A 175 -6.93 23.48 -8.72
C ARG A 175 -7.98 24.24 -7.91
N ALA A 176 -8.87 23.51 -7.25
CA ALA A 176 -9.93 24.09 -6.39
C ALA A 176 -9.31 24.62 -5.07
N ARG A 177 -8.64 25.78 -5.16
CA ARG A 177 -8.26 26.64 -4.03
C ARG A 177 -8.72 28.05 -4.30
#